data_8c31bb4565aa36559ab105be3cacb4fa
#
_entry.id   8c31bb4565aa36559ab105be3cacb4fa
#
_cell.length_a   1.000
_cell.length_b   1.000
_cell.length_c   1.000
_cell.angle_alpha   90.00
_cell.angle_beta   90.00
_cell.angle_gamma   90.00
#
_symmetry.space_group_name_H-M   'P 1'
#
loop_
_entity.id
_entity.type
_entity.pdbx_description
1 polymer ?
#
loop_
_entity_poly.entity_id
_entity_poly.type
_entity_poly.pdbx_seq_one_letter_code
_entity_poly.pdbx_strand_id
1 'polypeptide(L)'
;MNRPSPTTTSLAALRTQRHAQWLHALRLSLQDLVKSKLERPDQIYLFGSRARGDWDGLSDTDLLVVASNKHLADTWVDQVLDSGLAEDVIGLDREAWAQLPQSNSVVWRNAAKVAIPLLAERP
;
A
#
# COMPACT_ATOMS: atom_id res chain seq x y z
N MET A 1 -4.50 40.89 -19.25
CA MET A 1 -4.87 39.49 -19.22
C MET A 1 -4.06 38.76 -18.17
N ASN A 2 -4.74 38.27 -17.13
CA ASN A 2 -4.05 37.65 -16.02
C ASN A 2 -3.82 36.18 -16.31
N ARG A 3 -2.57 35.83 -16.52
CA ARG A 3 -2.19 34.42 -16.50
C ARG A 3 -2.04 33.97 -15.07
N PRO A 4 -2.49 32.74 -14.75
CA PRO A 4 -2.06 32.14 -13.49
C PRO A 4 -0.53 32.11 -13.47
N SER A 5 0.06 32.68 -12.43
CA SER A 5 1.51 32.59 -12.26
C SER A 5 1.89 31.13 -12.03
N PRO A 6 3.05 30.67 -12.56
CA PRO A 6 3.55 29.35 -12.20
C PRO A 6 3.71 29.15 -10.70
N THR A 7 3.90 30.25 -9.97
CA THR A 7 3.98 30.21 -8.50
C THR A 7 2.65 29.95 -7.83
N THR A 8 1.52 29.97 -8.56
CA THR A 8 0.21 29.63 -7.99
C THR A 8 0.04 28.13 -7.78
N THR A 9 0.92 27.29 -8.37
CA THR A 9 0.94 25.87 -8.06
C THR A 9 1.44 25.70 -6.64
N SER A 10 0.53 25.34 -5.74
CA SER A 10 0.86 25.21 -4.33
C SER A 10 1.83 24.06 -4.08
N LEU A 11 2.60 24.14 -2.99
CA LEU A 11 3.41 23.03 -2.54
C LEU A 11 2.54 21.80 -2.24
N ALA A 12 1.32 22.01 -1.76
CA ALA A 12 0.38 20.93 -1.51
C ALA A 12 0.00 20.20 -2.81
N ALA A 13 -0.22 20.94 -3.91
CA ALA A 13 -0.54 20.34 -5.21
C ALA A 13 0.65 19.55 -5.75
N LEU A 14 1.86 20.07 -5.65
CA LEU A 14 3.08 19.36 -6.06
C LEU A 14 3.30 18.09 -5.24
N ARG A 15 3.06 18.17 -3.95
CA ARG A 15 3.18 17.04 -3.03
C ARG A 15 2.19 15.95 -3.39
N THR A 16 0.94 16.31 -3.67
CA THR A 16 -0.10 15.37 -4.09
C THR A 16 0.29 14.68 -5.40
N GLN A 17 0.82 15.44 -6.37
CA GLN A 17 1.26 14.90 -7.64
C GLN A 17 2.42 13.91 -7.47
N ARG A 18 3.41 14.25 -6.66
CA ARG A 18 4.54 13.37 -6.38
C ARG A 18 4.09 12.09 -5.68
N HIS A 19 3.14 12.20 -4.76
CA HIS A 19 2.58 11.04 -4.07
C HIS A 19 1.85 10.13 -5.05
N ALA A 20 1.06 10.69 -5.96
CA ALA A 20 0.37 9.92 -6.99
C ALA A 20 1.35 9.19 -7.90
N GLN A 21 2.44 9.84 -8.29
CA GLN A 21 3.49 9.22 -9.10
C GLN A 21 4.20 8.10 -8.35
N TRP A 22 4.51 8.32 -7.09
CA TRP A 22 5.12 7.31 -6.22
C TRP A 22 4.21 6.09 -6.07
N LEU A 23 2.92 6.32 -5.82
CA LEU A 23 1.94 5.26 -5.67
C LEU A 23 1.79 4.45 -6.95
N HIS A 24 1.77 5.13 -8.11
CA HIS A 24 1.71 4.47 -9.40
C HIS A 24 2.93 3.57 -9.64
N ALA A 25 4.13 4.07 -9.35
CA ALA A 25 5.36 3.31 -9.47
C ALA A 25 5.36 2.09 -8.53
N LEU A 26 4.89 2.26 -7.30
CA LEU A 26 4.77 1.16 -6.35
C LEU A 26 3.81 0.08 -6.86
N ARG A 27 2.66 0.48 -7.41
CA ARG A 27 1.70 -0.46 -8.00
C ARG A 27 2.32 -1.27 -9.14
N LEU A 28 3.02 -0.61 -10.05
CA LEU A 28 3.67 -1.28 -11.17
C LEU A 28 4.73 -2.28 -10.70
N SER A 29 5.54 -1.88 -9.72
CA SER A 29 6.59 -2.76 -9.16
C SER A 29 5.98 -3.98 -8.48
N LEU A 30 4.92 -3.80 -7.71
CA LEU A 30 4.25 -4.92 -7.04
C LEU A 30 3.53 -5.84 -8.04
N GLN A 31 2.87 -5.28 -9.02
CA GLN A 31 2.22 -6.08 -10.08
C GLN A 31 3.25 -6.93 -10.83
N ASP A 32 4.41 -6.37 -11.09
CA ASP A 32 5.50 -7.09 -11.72
C ASP A 32 6.04 -8.22 -10.83
N LEU A 33 6.21 -7.93 -9.54
CA LEU A 33 6.67 -8.91 -8.56
C LEU A 33 5.72 -10.11 -8.46
N VAL A 34 4.41 -9.88 -8.45
CA VAL A 34 3.43 -10.97 -8.30
C VAL A 34 3.22 -11.79 -9.56
N LYS A 35 3.84 -11.42 -10.68
CA LYS A 35 3.89 -12.27 -11.87
C LYS A 35 4.86 -13.44 -11.74
N SER A 36 5.53 -13.56 -10.60
CA SER A 36 6.45 -14.65 -10.35
C SER A 36 5.74 -16.00 -10.34
N LYS A 37 6.53 -17.06 -10.15
CA LYS A 37 6.03 -18.45 -10.16
C LYS A 37 5.21 -18.82 -8.94
N LEU A 38 5.16 -17.96 -7.93
CA LEU A 38 4.41 -18.22 -6.72
C LEU A 38 2.91 -18.03 -6.96
N GLU A 39 2.11 -18.74 -6.19
CA GLU A 39 0.67 -18.49 -6.15
C GLU A 39 0.44 -17.03 -5.76
N ARG A 40 -0.45 -16.36 -6.50
CA ARG A 40 -0.72 -14.94 -6.32
C ARG A 40 -1.38 -14.67 -4.97
N PRO A 41 -0.99 -13.59 -4.25
CA PRO A 41 -1.75 -13.15 -3.10
C PRO A 41 -3.11 -12.61 -3.54
N ASP A 42 -4.07 -12.53 -2.61
CA ASP A 42 -5.38 -11.95 -2.90
C ASP A 42 -5.24 -10.46 -3.17
N GLN A 43 -4.49 -9.77 -2.34
CA GLN A 43 -4.26 -8.33 -2.47
C GLN A 43 -3.04 -7.92 -1.65
N ILE A 44 -2.46 -6.79 -2.02
CA ILE A 44 -1.48 -6.07 -1.21
C ILE A 44 -2.02 -4.66 -0.99
N TYR A 45 -2.10 -4.23 0.26
CA TYR A 45 -2.63 -2.93 0.64
C TYR A 45 -1.53 -2.03 1.16
N LEU A 46 -1.61 -0.75 0.79
CA LEU A 46 -0.85 0.30 1.47
C LEU A 46 -1.65 0.73 2.70
N PHE A 47 -0.99 0.82 3.85
CA PHE A 47 -1.61 1.34 5.06
C PHE A 47 -0.67 2.31 5.77
N GLY A 48 -1.01 2.75 6.98
CA GLY A 48 -0.18 3.68 7.73
C GLY A 48 -0.26 5.10 7.21
N SER A 49 0.77 5.91 7.50
CA SER A 49 0.76 7.34 7.21
C SER A 49 0.63 7.66 5.73
N ARG A 50 1.25 6.87 4.85
CA ARG A 50 1.17 7.10 3.41
C ARG A 50 -0.23 6.85 2.85
N ALA A 51 -1.00 5.94 3.45
CA ALA A 51 -2.40 5.70 3.08
C ALA A 51 -3.31 6.79 3.63
N ARG A 52 -3.04 7.28 4.87
CA ARG A 52 -3.84 8.34 5.49
C ARG A 52 -3.60 9.72 4.90
N GLY A 53 -2.48 9.93 4.21
CA GLY A 53 -2.14 11.23 3.65
C GLY A 53 -1.35 12.15 4.58
N ASP A 54 -0.98 11.69 5.78
CA ASP A 54 -0.18 12.45 6.74
C ASP A 54 1.31 12.06 6.70
N TRP A 55 1.75 11.60 5.54
CA TRP A 55 3.13 11.21 5.30
C TRP A 55 4.02 12.44 5.08
N ASP A 56 5.31 12.23 5.30
CA ASP A 56 6.37 13.16 4.88
C ASP A 56 7.46 12.38 4.14
N GLY A 57 8.56 13.04 3.77
CA GLY A 57 9.64 12.39 3.02
C GLY A 57 10.38 11.32 3.80
N LEU A 58 10.16 11.21 5.10
CA LEU A 58 10.79 10.22 5.99
C LEU A 58 9.81 9.11 6.40
N SER A 59 8.57 9.17 5.93
CA SER A 59 7.58 8.15 6.27
C SER A 59 7.94 6.81 5.65
N ASP A 60 7.83 5.75 6.45
CA ASP A 60 8.02 4.39 5.97
C ASP A 60 6.87 3.96 5.07
N THR A 61 7.15 3.00 4.21
CA THR A 61 6.13 2.34 3.41
C THR A 61 5.68 1.09 4.15
N ASP A 62 4.41 1.08 4.54
CA ASP A 62 3.79 0.00 5.30
C ASP A 62 2.82 -0.75 4.40
N LEU A 63 3.09 -2.03 4.16
CA LEU A 63 2.25 -2.87 3.31
C LEU A 63 1.65 -4.03 4.09
N LEU A 64 0.47 -4.46 3.64
CA LEU A 64 -0.24 -5.57 4.21
C LEU A 64 -0.59 -6.54 3.09
N VAL A 65 -0.11 -7.77 3.19
CA VAL A 65 -0.38 -8.82 2.22
C VAL A 65 -1.53 -9.69 2.72
N VAL A 66 -2.54 -9.87 1.89
CA VAL A 66 -3.64 -10.78 2.18
C VAL A 66 -3.57 -11.95 1.20
N ALA A 67 -3.59 -13.17 1.72
CA ALA A 67 -3.52 -14.37 0.91
C ALA A 67 -4.51 -15.43 1.41
N SER A 68 -4.66 -16.50 0.64
CA SER A 68 -5.59 -17.59 0.96
C SER A 68 -5.27 -18.30 2.27
N ASN A 69 -3.99 -18.30 2.66
CA ASN A 69 -3.56 -18.87 3.93
C ASN A 69 -2.35 -18.10 4.48
N LYS A 70 -2.07 -18.28 5.75
CA LYS A 70 -0.99 -17.55 6.43
C LYS A 70 0.38 -17.88 5.87
N HIS A 71 0.63 -19.11 5.50
CA HIS A 71 1.91 -19.51 4.94
C HIS A 71 2.21 -18.77 3.64
N LEU A 72 1.22 -18.69 2.74
CA LEU A 72 1.37 -17.95 1.49
C LEU A 72 1.53 -16.45 1.74
N ALA A 73 0.78 -15.90 2.69
CA ALA A 73 0.93 -14.50 3.09
C ALA A 73 2.36 -14.22 3.55
N ASP A 74 2.91 -15.06 4.43
CA ASP A 74 4.25 -14.88 4.95
C ASP A 74 5.32 -15.03 3.86
N THR A 75 5.11 -15.94 2.90
CA THR A 75 6.01 -16.07 1.76
C THR A 75 6.05 -14.77 0.95
N TRP A 76 4.91 -14.15 0.71
CA TRP A 76 4.86 -12.87 0.00
C TRP A 76 5.42 -11.72 0.81
N VAL A 77 5.26 -11.75 2.14
CA VAL A 77 5.93 -10.77 3.03
C VAL A 77 7.44 -10.79 2.78
N ASP A 78 8.04 -11.99 2.76
CA ASP A 78 9.48 -12.13 2.52
C ASP A 78 9.86 -11.64 1.14
N GLN A 79 9.09 -11.97 0.10
CA GLN A 79 9.35 -11.51 -1.26
C GLN A 79 9.30 -9.99 -1.37
N VAL A 80 8.32 -9.36 -0.76
CA VAL A 80 8.18 -7.89 -0.79
C VAL A 80 9.32 -7.22 -0.02
N LEU A 81 9.67 -7.72 1.15
CA LEU A 81 10.80 -7.19 1.93
C LEU A 81 12.11 -7.33 1.17
N ASP A 82 12.35 -8.48 0.55
CA ASP A 82 13.58 -8.73 -0.22
C ASP A 82 13.67 -7.82 -1.46
N SER A 83 12.54 -7.41 -2.01
CA SER A 83 12.51 -6.50 -3.15
C SER A 83 12.90 -5.06 -2.80
N GLY A 84 12.85 -4.71 -1.51
CA GLY A 84 13.12 -3.35 -1.04
C GLY A 84 11.99 -2.37 -1.28
N LEU A 85 10.80 -2.83 -1.66
CA LEU A 85 9.66 -1.97 -1.97
C LEU A 85 8.98 -1.39 -0.74
N ALA A 86 9.20 -1.97 0.43
CA ALA A 86 8.60 -1.51 1.68
C ALA A 86 9.52 -1.81 2.85
N GLU A 87 9.38 -1.03 3.91
CA GLU A 87 10.14 -1.21 5.16
C GLU A 87 9.40 -2.13 6.12
N ASP A 88 8.06 -2.03 6.18
CA ASP A 88 7.22 -2.86 7.04
C ASP A 88 6.19 -3.59 6.20
N VAL A 89 6.13 -4.91 6.36
CA VAL A 89 5.17 -5.75 5.64
C VAL A 89 4.55 -6.74 6.63
N ILE A 90 3.23 -6.80 6.64
CA ILE A 90 2.48 -7.70 7.50
C ILE A 90 1.67 -8.65 6.62
N GLY A 91 1.66 -9.93 6.98
CA GLY A 91 0.88 -10.94 6.25
C GLY A 91 -0.34 -11.37 7.04
N LEU A 92 -1.49 -11.41 6.38
CA LEU A 92 -2.74 -11.90 6.94
C LEU A 92 -3.39 -12.89 5.97
N ASP A 93 -4.06 -13.90 6.52
CA ASP A 93 -4.97 -14.69 5.70
C ASP A 93 -6.29 -13.94 5.49
N ARG A 94 -7.15 -14.50 4.65
CA ARG A 94 -8.44 -13.89 4.32
C ARG A 94 -9.32 -13.65 5.53
N GLU A 95 -9.34 -14.61 6.44
CA GLU A 95 -10.17 -14.53 7.63
C GLU A 95 -9.70 -13.42 8.57
N ALA A 96 -8.41 -13.35 8.82
CA ALA A 96 -7.83 -12.31 9.67
C ALA A 96 -8.08 -10.92 9.07
N TRP A 97 -7.94 -10.77 7.76
CA TRP A 97 -8.24 -9.52 7.07
C TRP A 97 -9.72 -9.14 7.24
N ALA A 98 -10.63 -10.09 7.04
CA ALA A 98 -12.07 -9.84 7.16
C ALA A 98 -12.46 -9.41 8.57
N GLN A 99 -11.71 -9.83 9.60
CA GLN A 99 -11.99 -9.51 10.98
C GLN A 99 -11.36 -8.20 11.47
N LEU A 100 -10.48 -7.59 10.70
CA LEU A 100 -9.81 -6.34 11.14
C LEU A 100 -10.79 -5.22 11.52
N PRO A 101 -11.91 -5.00 10.81
CA PRO A 101 -12.86 -3.96 11.22
C PRO A 101 -13.46 -4.16 12.61
N GLN A 102 -13.45 -5.38 13.14
CA GLN A 102 -13.92 -5.71 14.48
C GLN A 102 -12.79 -5.85 15.50
N SER A 103 -11.57 -5.49 15.14
CA SER A 103 -10.43 -5.57 16.05
C SER A 103 -10.65 -4.71 17.28
N ASN A 104 -10.17 -5.18 18.45
CA ASN A 104 -10.15 -4.39 19.67
C ASN A 104 -9.16 -3.22 19.58
N SER A 105 -8.23 -3.27 18.66
CA SER A 105 -7.25 -2.21 18.42
C SER A 105 -7.83 -1.13 17.52
N VAL A 106 -7.87 0.11 18.01
CA VAL A 106 -8.27 1.27 17.20
C VAL A 106 -7.34 1.43 16.00
N VAL A 107 -6.04 1.19 16.19
CA VAL A 107 -5.04 1.30 15.11
C VAL A 107 -5.38 0.34 13.97
N TRP A 108 -5.68 -0.92 14.28
CA TRP A 108 -6.00 -1.91 13.26
C TRP A 108 -7.35 -1.67 12.59
N ARG A 109 -8.36 -1.23 13.36
CA ARG A 109 -9.63 -0.83 12.75
C ARG A 109 -9.46 0.31 11.75
N ASN A 110 -8.65 1.31 12.11
CA ASN A 110 -8.37 2.43 11.23
C ASN A 110 -7.54 2.02 10.02
N ALA A 111 -6.57 1.13 10.20
CA ALA A 111 -5.78 0.60 9.09
C ALA A 111 -6.68 -0.06 8.04
N ALA A 112 -7.66 -0.85 8.47
CA ALA A 112 -8.61 -1.48 7.56
C ALA A 112 -9.42 -0.46 6.75
N LYS A 113 -9.80 0.68 7.38
CA LYS A 113 -10.60 1.72 6.72
C LYS A 113 -9.82 2.50 5.66
N VAL A 114 -8.53 2.75 5.89
CA VAL A 114 -7.71 3.60 5.02
C VAL A 114 -6.87 2.81 4.04
N ALA A 115 -6.85 1.50 4.14
CA ALA A 115 -6.02 0.64 3.30
C ALA A 115 -6.33 0.85 1.82
N ILE A 116 -5.28 1.01 1.02
CA ILE A 116 -5.38 1.25 -0.42
C ILE A 116 -4.92 0.00 -1.16
N PRO A 117 -5.79 -0.64 -1.97
CA PRO A 117 -5.38 -1.82 -2.74
C PRO A 117 -4.39 -1.44 -3.83
N LEU A 118 -3.36 -2.25 -3.99
CA LEU A 118 -2.26 -1.97 -4.91
C LEU A 118 -2.20 -2.90 -6.12
N LEU A 119 -2.82 -4.08 -6.04
CA LEU A 119 -2.84 -5.01 -7.15
C LEU A 119 -4.11 -4.82 -7.98
N ALA A 120 -3.96 -4.98 -9.30
CA ALA A 120 -5.11 -5.00 -10.19
C ALA A 120 -6.00 -6.19 -9.86
N GLU A 121 -7.31 -6.01 -9.99
CA GLU A 121 -8.26 -7.09 -9.82
C GLU A 121 -8.03 -8.16 -10.89
N ARG A 122 -8.27 -9.41 -10.51
CA ARG A 122 -8.24 -10.50 -11.48
C ARG A 122 -9.41 -10.35 -12.45
N PRO A 123 -9.18 -10.59 -13.75
CA PRO A 123 -10.26 -10.62 -14.70
C PRO A 123 -11.24 -11.77 -14.42
#